data_325ad8a1a70b4039dad47797c18c241b
#
_entry.id   325ad8a1a70b4039dad47797c18c241b
#
_cell.length_a   1.000
_cell.length_b   1.000
_cell.length_c   1.000
_cell.angle_alpha   90.00
_cell.angle_beta   90.00
_cell.angle_gamma   90.00
#
_symmetry.space_group_name_H-M   'P 1'
#
loop_
_entity.id
_entity.type
_entity.pdbx_description
1 polymer ?
#
loop_
_entity_poly.entity_id
_entity_poly.type
_entity_poly.pdbx_seq_one_letter_code
_entity_poly.pdbx_strand_id
1 'polypeptide(L)'
;MLSYSVSEKGMKETMSKYRKVYNDIKNQINHGVLAPKQELPSESELMQHYGFSKDTIRKALSLLEMDGYIQKQQGRNSIVLEHNLSTPQILSEIKTVGELNRPLTHQVKTTLTSLYIVQGEEILMRIFNVDDQMDFYRIGRIREIDGEAVEYEVSYFDRRIVSFINREIAEQSIYHYLEKELGLKISHSQREIVFRYANEEEKNTMDLNEYNMVVNVASTTYLSDGRPFQYGSISYRPDKIAFTSIAKRHAS
;
A
#
# COMPACT_ATOMS: atom_id res chain seq x y z
N MET A 1 6.58 3.04 49.30
CA MET A 1 7.45 3.44 48.17
C MET A 1 7.97 2.16 47.51
N LEU A 2 7.31 1.70 46.48
CA LEU A 2 7.78 0.57 45.67
C LEU A 2 7.81 1.07 44.23
N SER A 3 9.05 1.28 43.74
CA SER A 3 9.35 1.70 42.38
C SER A 3 9.19 0.51 41.44
N TYR A 4 8.19 0.54 40.57
CA TYR A 4 8.12 -0.38 39.44
C TYR A 4 8.99 0.16 38.31
N SER A 5 10.15 -0.45 38.14
CA SER A 5 10.95 -0.29 36.93
C SER A 5 10.27 -1.11 35.81
N VAL A 6 9.60 -0.43 34.90
CA VAL A 6 9.11 -1.01 33.63
C VAL A 6 10.32 -1.25 32.74
N SER A 7 10.70 -2.51 32.57
CA SER A 7 11.76 -2.89 31.64
C SER A 7 11.29 -2.64 30.21
N GLU A 8 11.91 -1.69 29.53
CA GLU A 8 11.88 -1.50 28.07
C GLU A 8 12.51 -2.70 27.35
N LYS A 9 11.77 -3.79 27.24
CA LYS A 9 12.02 -4.80 26.19
C LYS A 9 10.94 -4.60 25.11
N GLY A 10 11.16 -3.58 24.27
CA GLY A 10 10.39 -3.38 23.06
C GLY A 10 10.40 -4.65 22.22
N MET A 11 9.22 -5.18 21.94
CA MET A 11 8.99 -6.22 20.93
C MET A 11 9.48 -5.70 19.57
N LYS A 12 10.71 -5.99 19.21
CA LYS A 12 11.17 -5.92 17.82
C LYS A 12 10.34 -6.93 17.04
N GLU A 13 9.38 -6.44 16.27
CA GLU A 13 8.68 -7.23 15.26
C GLU A 13 9.75 -7.88 14.38
N THR A 14 9.84 -9.21 14.44
CA THR A 14 10.87 -9.95 13.69
C THR A 14 10.42 -10.05 12.25
N MET A 15 10.73 -9.02 11.46
CA MET A 15 10.52 -9.05 10.01
C MET A 15 11.10 -10.35 9.47
N SER A 16 10.30 -11.12 8.71
CA SER A 16 10.77 -12.40 8.18
C SER A 16 12.03 -12.21 7.34
N LYS A 17 12.98 -13.13 7.47
CA LYS A 17 14.33 -13.05 6.85
C LYS A 17 14.27 -12.74 5.35
N TYR A 18 13.34 -13.34 4.60
CA TYR A 18 13.20 -13.08 3.18
C TYR A 18 12.69 -11.67 2.88
N ARG A 19 11.83 -11.09 3.74
CA ARG A 19 11.37 -9.70 3.60
C ARG A 19 12.49 -8.70 3.86
N LYS A 20 13.42 -9.01 4.77
CA LYS A 20 14.60 -8.19 4.99
C LYS A 20 15.45 -8.10 3.71
N VAL A 21 15.75 -9.24 3.09
CA VAL A 21 16.51 -9.30 1.82
C VAL A 21 15.76 -8.57 0.70
N TYR A 22 14.46 -8.82 0.57
CA TYR A 22 13.61 -8.17 -0.42
C TYR A 22 13.64 -6.65 -0.27
N ASN A 23 13.41 -6.12 0.93
CA ASN A 23 13.36 -4.69 1.17
C ASN A 23 14.73 -4.03 0.95
N ASP A 24 15.81 -4.68 1.35
CA ASP A 24 17.15 -4.15 1.17
C ASP A 24 17.54 -4.02 -0.31
N ILE A 25 17.38 -5.09 -1.10
CA ILE A 25 17.64 -5.05 -2.53
C ILE A 25 16.72 -4.05 -3.24
N LYS A 26 15.43 -4.02 -2.92
CA LYS A 26 14.47 -3.06 -3.43
C LYS A 26 14.91 -1.61 -3.17
N ASN A 27 15.35 -1.32 -1.94
CA ASN A 27 15.85 0.00 -1.58
C ASN A 27 17.11 0.36 -2.37
N GLN A 28 18.05 -0.57 -2.56
CA GLN A 28 19.23 -0.34 -3.37
C GLN A 28 18.90 -0.01 -4.83
N ILE A 29 17.89 -0.70 -5.41
CA ILE A 29 17.39 -0.40 -6.76
C ILE A 29 16.73 0.99 -6.79
N ASN A 30 15.86 1.28 -5.84
CA ASN A 30 15.12 2.54 -5.77
C ASN A 30 16.02 3.76 -5.56
N HIS A 31 17.15 3.60 -4.87
CA HIS A 31 18.13 4.66 -4.66
C HIS A 31 19.25 4.67 -5.72
N GLY A 32 19.13 3.85 -6.77
CA GLY A 32 20.10 3.80 -7.87
C GLY A 32 21.46 3.19 -7.51
N VAL A 33 21.59 2.57 -6.32
CA VAL A 33 22.80 1.82 -5.92
C VAL A 33 22.99 0.60 -6.84
N LEU A 34 21.88 -0.07 -7.16
CA LEU A 34 21.80 -1.12 -8.17
C LEU A 34 21.14 -0.52 -9.42
N ALA A 35 21.97 -0.28 -10.45
CA ALA A 35 21.50 0.36 -11.67
C ALA A 35 20.68 -0.58 -12.57
N PRO A 36 19.75 -0.06 -13.40
CA PRO A 36 19.07 -0.84 -14.43
C PRO A 36 20.07 -1.60 -15.32
N LYS A 37 19.75 -2.83 -15.68
CA LYS A 37 20.58 -3.77 -16.46
C LYS A 37 21.82 -4.31 -15.73
N GLN A 38 22.06 -3.89 -14.50
CA GLN A 38 23.10 -4.46 -13.65
C GLN A 38 22.71 -5.87 -13.20
N GLU A 39 23.66 -6.80 -13.16
CA GLU A 39 23.50 -8.12 -12.58
C GLU A 39 23.53 -8.02 -11.05
N LEU A 40 22.61 -8.74 -10.40
CA LEU A 40 22.66 -8.95 -8.94
C LEU A 40 23.79 -9.94 -8.61
N PRO A 41 24.31 -9.91 -7.37
CA PRO A 41 25.14 -10.98 -6.86
C PRO A 41 24.44 -12.34 -6.99
N SER A 42 25.20 -13.40 -7.17
CA SER A 42 24.71 -14.77 -7.23
C SER A 42 23.95 -15.17 -5.96
N GLU A 43 23.09 -16.20 -6.04
CA GLU A 43 22.40 -16.74 -4.84
C GLU A 43 23.41 -17.08 -3.73
N SER A 44 24.58 -17.60 -4.08
CA SER A 44 25.64 -17.98 -3.12
C SER A 44 26.26 -16.77 -2.43
N GLU A 45 26.56 -15.71 -3.18
CA GLU A 45 27.08 -14.45 -2.64
C GLU A 45 26.03 -13.76 -1.74
N LEU A 46 24.75 -13.76 -2.15
CA LEU A 46 23.66 -13.23 -1.33
C LEU A 46 23.48 -14.04 -0.03
N MET A 47 23.61 -15.39 -0.09
CA MET A 47 23.61 -16.25 1.11
C MET A 47 24.73 -15.87 2.06
N GLN A 48 25.93 -15.65 1.55
CA GLN A 48 27.09 -15.25 2.34
C GLN A 48 26.91 -13.85 2.95
N HIS A 49 26.42 -12.89 2.14
CA HIS A 49 26.22 -11.51 2.56
C HIS A 49 25.17 -11.38 3.67
N TYR A 50 24.00 -12.04 3.51
CA TYR A 50 22.90 -11.94 4.47
C TYR A 50 22.96 -12.97 5.61
N GLY A 51 23.75 -14.02 5.47
CA GLY A 51 23.80 -15.13 6.45
C GLY A 51 22.48 -15.95 6.48
N PHE A 52 21.76 -16.03 5.36
CA PHE A 52 20.47 -16.71 5.28
C PHE A 52 20.53 -17.92 4.34
N SER A 53 19.57 -18.85 4.53
CA SER A 53 19.45 -20.07 3.71
C SER A 53 19.11 -19.75 2.27
N LYS A 54 19.43 -20.69 1.36
CA LYS A 54 19.11 -20.62 -0.06
C LYS A 54 17.63 -20.38 -0.32
N ASP A 55 16.75 -21.06 0.41
CA ASP A 55 15.30 -20.90 0.27
C ASP A 55 14.83 -19.49 0.65
N THR A 56 15.45 -18.89 1.68
CA THR A 56 15.17 -17.50 2.09
C THR A 56 15.55 -16.52 0.98
N ILE A 57 16.75 -16.67 0.39
CA ILE A 57 17.21 -15.85 -0.72
C ILE A 57 16.33 -16.04 -1.95
N ARG A 58 16.03 -17.28 -2.32
CA ARG A 58 15.17 -17.59 -3.48
C ARG A 58 13.77 -17.00 -3.34
N LYS A 59 13.19 -17.06 -2.13
CA LYS A 59 11.88 -16.47 -1.86
C LYS A 59 11.92 -14.94 -2.02
N ALA A 60 12.97 -14.28 -1.52
CA ALA A 60 13.14 -12.83 -1.71
C ALA A 60 13.29 -12.45 -3.18
N LEU A 61 14.15 -13.17 -3.92
CA LEU A 61 14.35 -12.94 -5.35
C LEU A 61 13.08 -13.22 -6.17
N SER A 62 12.27 -14.22 -5.78
CA SER A 62 10.99 -14.49 -6.45
C SER A 62 9.98 -13.37 -6.25
N LEU A 63 9.95 -12.74 -5.06
CA LEU A 63 9.12 -11.57 -4.82
C LEU A 63 9.60 -10.36 -5.61
N LEU A 64 10.93 -10.10 -5.63
CA LEU A 64 11.50 -9.02 -6.46
C LEU A 64 11.20 -9.21 -7.95
N GLU A 65 11.22 -10.45 -8.44
CA GLU A 65 10.85 -10.78 -9.80
C GLU A 65 9.34 -10.62 -10.06
N MET A 66 8.50 -11.02 -9.12
CA MET A 66 7.05 -10.86 -9.21
C MET A 66 6.66 -9.38 -9.25
N ASP A 67 7.33 -8.56 -8.44
CA ASP A 67 7.11 -7.11 -8.36
C ASP A 67 7.86 -6.32 -9.43
N GLY A 68 8.61 -7.02 -10.32
CA GLY A 68 9.23 -6.41 -11.48
C GLY A 68 10.52 -5.65 -11.25
N TYR A 69 11.14 -5.83 -10.10
CA TYR A 69 12.44 -5.21 -9.82
C TYR A 69 13.58 -5.89 -10.55
N ILE A 70 13.47 -7.20 -10.75
CA ILE A 70 14.51 -8.02 -11.38
C ILE A 70 13.91 -9.01 -12.38
N GLN A 71 14.75 -9.52 -13.28
CA GLN A 71 14.46 -10.66 -14.14
C GLN A 71 15.45 -11.78 -13.84
N LYS A 72 14.92 -12.97 -13.50
CA LYS A 72 15.74 -14.17 -13.37
C LYS A 72 16.12 -14.69 -14.76
N GLN A 73 17.38 -15.09 -14.89
CA GLN A 73 17.89 -15.74 -16.09
C GLN A 73 18.29 -17.17 -15.77
N GLN A 74 17.96 -18.10 -16.67
CA GLN A 74 18.35 -19.50 -16.49
C GLN A 74 19.87 -19.65 -16.58
N GLY A 75 20.50 -20.18 -15.52
CA GLY A 75 21.93 -20.41 -15.47
C GLY A 75 22.79 -19.15 -15.31
N ARG A 76 22.18 -17.98 -15.04
CA ARG A 76 22.87 -16.69 -14.83
C ARG A 76 22.32 -15.96 -13.61
N ASN A 77 23.01 -14.88 -13.25
CA ASN A 77 22.52 -13.98 -12.23
C ASN A 77 21.26 -13.22 -12.68
N SER A 78 20.44 -12.81 -11.72
CA SER A 78 19.28 -11.96 -12.00
C SER A 78 19.73 -10.58 -12.45
N ILE A 79 18.99 -9.96 -13.37
CA ILE A 79 19.27 -8.61 -13.87
C ILE A 79 18.25 -7.64 -13.29
N VAL A 80 18.69 -6.46 -12.87
CA VAL A 80 17.85 -5.34 -12.45
C VAL A 80 17.10 -4.80 -13.67
N LEU A 81 15.77 -4.74 -13.55
CA LEU A 81 14.93 -4.17 -14.60
C LEU A 81 14.92 -2.65 -14.54
N GLU A 82 14.63 -2.04 -15.67
CA GLU A 82 14.43 -0.59 -15.74
C GLU A 82 13.11 -0.25 -15.01
N HIS A 83 13.25 0.47 -13.91
CA HIS A 83 12.11 0.89 -13.07
C HIS A 83 11.96 2.39 -13.21
N ASN A 84 10.90 2.82 -13.87
CA ASN A 84 10.54 4.24 -13.89
C ASN A 84 9.91 4.60 -12.53
N LEU A 85 10.71 5.20 -11.66
CA LEU A 85 10.35 5.53 -10.28
C LEU A 85 9.43 6.76 -10.15
N SER A 86 9.10 7.44 -11.25
CA SER A 86 8.23 8.60 -11.24
C SER A 86 6.76 8.24 -11.07
N THR A 87 6.37 7.73 -9.91
CA THR A 87 5.01 7.45 -9.46
C THR A 87 4.34 6.12 -9.89
N PRO A 88 5.00 4.96 -10.01
CA PRO A 88 4.26 3.72 -10.20
C PRO A 88 3.61 3.27 -8.90
N GLN A 89 2.30 3.11 -8.89
CA GLN A 89 1.62 2.31 -7.87
C GLN A 89 1.87 0.84 -8.19
N ILE A 90 2.56 0.13 -7.29
CA ILE A 90 2.72 -1.31 -7.42
C ILE A 90 1.40 -1.96 -7.02
N LEU A 91 0.74 -2.61 -7.97
CA LEU A 91 -0.58 -3.23 -7.78
C LEU A 91 -0.54 -4.45 -6.85
N SER A 92 0.63 -5.03 -6.62
CA SER A 92 0.81 -6.25 -5.83
C SER A 92 0.87 -6.04 -4.31
N GLU A 93 0.96 -4.80 -3.82
CA GLU A 93 1.11 -4.53 -2.40
C GLU A 93 0.04 -3.57 -1.87
N ILE A 94 -0.44 -3.84 -0.66
CA ILE A 94 -1.21 -2.89 0.14
C ILE A 94 -0.20 -2.03 0.88
N LYS A 95 -0.12 -0.75 0.52
CA LYS A 95 0.78 0.20 1.18
C LYS A 95 0.03 1.44 1.62
N THR A 96 0.36 1.91 2.81
CA THR A 96 0.01 3.26 3.24
C THR A 96 0.89 4.28 2.53
N VAL A 97 0.46 5.54 2.52
CA VAL A 97 1.25 6.65 1.93
C VAL A 97 2.64 6.74 2.55
N GLY A 98 2.77 6.52 3.86
CA GLY A 98 4.06 6.50 4.55
C GLY A 98 4.97 5.34 4.16
N GLU A 99 4.39 4.22 3.67
CA GLU A 99 5.11 3.04 3.20
C GLU A 99 5.41 3.10 1.69
N LEU A 100 4.71 3.96 0.96
CA LEU A 100 5.09 4.32 -0.40
C LEU A 100 6.38 5.11 -0.27
N ASN A 101 7.53 4.48 -0.60
CA ASN A 101 8.81 5.18 -0.76
C ASN A 101 8.69 6.16 -1.94
N ARG A 102 7.96 7.26 -1.72
CA ARG A 102 8.00 8.40 -2.63
C ARG A 102 9.39 9.00 -2.51
N PRO A 103 10.02 9.42 -3.62
CA PRO A 103 11.29 10.13 -3.52
C PRO A 103 11.17 11.22 -2.46
N LEU A 104 12.18 11.37 -1.61
CA LEU A 104 12.26 12.40 -0.55
C LEU A 104 12.12 13.84 -1.07
N THR A 105 11.97 14.01 -2.38
CA THR A 105 11.83 15.26 -3.11
C THR A 105 10.41 15.84 -3.07
N HIS A 106 9.38 15.05 -2.72
CA HIS A 106 7.99 15.53 -2.71
C HIS A 106 7.46 15.69 -1.29
N GLN A 107 6.87 16.85 -1.01
CA GLN A 107 6.13 17.09 0.22
C GLN A 107 4.73 16.52 0.07
N VAL A 108 4.38 15.56 0.94
CA VAL A 108 3.05 14.95 0.98
C VAL A 108 2.36 15.36 2.27
N LYS A 109 1.20 16.00 2.15
CA LYS A 109 0.34 16.36 3.27
C LYS A 109 -1.00 15.65 3.13
N THR A 110 -1.47 15.05 4.22
CA THR A 110 -2.81 14.44 4.30
C THR A 110 -3.70 15.29 5.18
N THR A 111 -4.88 15.64 4.67
CA THR A 111 -5.88 16.44 5.38
C THR A 111 -7.18 15.65 5.47
N LEU A 112 -7.73 15.52 6.68
CA LEU A 112 -9.04 14.91 6.90
C LEU A 112 -10.14 15.89 6.48
N THR A 113 -10.99 15.47 5.55
CA THR A 113 -12.15 16.26 5.08
C THR A 113 -13.44 15.89 5.77
N SER A 114 -13.60 14.61 6.10
CA SER A 114 -14.81 14.12 6.78
C SER A 114 -14.54 12.88 7.61
N LEU A 115 -15.25 12.77 8.74
CA LEU A 115 -15.30 11.58 9.60
C LEU A 115 -16.68 11.50 10.23
N TYR A 116 -17.48 10.55 9.81
CA TYR A 116 -18.82 10.32 10.35
C TYR A 116 -19.28 8.87 10.12
N ILE A 117 -20.41 8.50 10.70
CA ILE A 117 -21.02 7.19 10.58
C ILE A 117 -22.07 7.23 9.49
N VAL A 118 -22.09 6.19 8.63
CA VAL A 118 -23.10 5.98 7.59
C VAL A 118 -23.75 4.61 7.72
N GLN A 119 -24.98 4.52 7.23
CA GLN A 119 -25.77 3.29 7.09
C GLN A 119 -26.44 3.28 5.72
N GLY A 120 -26.94 2.12 5.28
CA GLY A 120 -27.82 1.99 4.12
C GLY A 120 -27.14 2.23 2.77
N GLU A 121 -25.85 2.34 2.69
CA GLU A 121 -25.10 2.46 1.43
C GLU A 121 -25.14 1.14 0.65
N GLU A 122 -25.79 1.12 -0.51
CA GLU A 122 -26.06 -0.09 -1.31
C GLU A 122 -24.76 -0.87 -1.62
N ILE A 123 -23.69 -0.15 -1.97
CA ILE A 123 -22.38 -0.76 -2.26
C ILE A 123 -21.82 -1.49 -1.03
N LEU A 124 -21.96 -0.91 0.17
CA LEU A 124 -21.47 -1.50 1.41
C LEU A 124 -22.30 -2.72 1.80
N MET A 125 -23.63 -2.62 1.72
CA MET A 125 -24.52 -3.76 1.99
C MET A 125 -24.15 -4.97 1.14
N ARG A 126 -23.88 -4.76 -0.14
CA ARG A 126 -23.48 -5.82 -1.07
C ARG A 126 -22.10 -6.40 -0.76
N ILE A 127 -21.09 -5.55 -0.53
CA ILE A 127 -19.69 -5.99 -0.29
C ILE A 127 -19.57 -6.73 1.04
N PHE A 128 -20.20 -6.21 2.10
CA PHE A 128 -20.09 -6.76 3.44
C PHE A 128 -21.17 -7.79 3.78
N ASN A 129 -22.11 -8.01 2.87
CA ASN A 129 -23.26 -8.90 3.04
C ASN A 129 -24.03 -8.60 4.34
N VAL A 130 -24.48 -7.36 4.47
CA VAL A 130 -25.17 -6.82 5.66
C VAL A 130 -26.44 -6.08 5.25
N ASP A 131 -27.30 -5.80 6.23
CA ASP A 131 -28.51 -5.01 6.06
C ASP A 131 -28.23 -3.49 6.07
N ASP A 132 -29.28 -2.71 5.93
CA ASP A 132 -29.25 -1.24 5.88
C ASP A 132 -29.02 -0.57 7.24
N GLN A 133 -29.06 -1.32 8.34
CA GLN A 133 -28.84 -0.82 9.70
C GLN A 133 -27.36 -0.91 10.12
N MET A 134 -26.52 -1.50 9.27
CA MET A 134 -25.11 -1.68 9.60
C MET A 134 -24.32 -0.37 9.55
N ASP A 135 -23.62 -0.08 10.65
CA ASP A 135 -22.78 1.10 10.81
C ASP A 135 -21.41 0.95 10.17
N PHE A 136 -21.01 1.96 9.40
CA PHE A 136 -19.66 2.11 8.88
C PHE A 136 -19.09 3.49 9.23
N TYR A 137 -17.81 3.56 9.59
CA TYR A 137 -17.10 4.83 9.53
C TYR A 137 -16.89 5.22 8.08
N ARG A 138 -17.30 6.44 7.68
CA ARG A 138 -16.88 7.06 6.43
C ARG A 138 -15.81 8.10 6.75
N ILE A 139 -14.65 7.96 6.08
CA ILE A 139 -13.50 8.84 6.27
C ILE A 139 -13.10 9.39 4.90
N GLY A 140 -13.18 10.71 4.76
CA GLY A 140 -12.71 11.44 3.57
C GLY A 140 -11.35 12.09 3.85
N ARG A 141 -10.39 11.92 2.94
CA ARG A 141 -9.05 12.51 3.06
C ARG A 141 -8.56 13.06 1.73
N ILE A 142 -7.92 14.22 1.77
CA ILE A 142 -7.17 14.77 0.64
C ILE A 142 -5.69 14.53 0.85
N ARG A 143 -4.97 14.25 -0.22
CA ARG A 143 -3.53 14.31 -0.26
C ARG A 143 -3.05 15.37 -1.21
N GLU A 144 -2.32 16.29 -0.63
CA GLU A 144 -1.59 17.32 -1.36
C GLU A 144 -0.18 16.80 -1.63
N ILE A 145 0.27 16.92 -2.87
CA ILE A 145 1.65 16.63 -3.29
C ILE A 145 2.21 17.94 -3.82
N ASP A 146 3.27 18.44 -3.17
CA ASP A 146 3.89 19.73 -3.50
C ASP A 146 2.89 20.91 -3.51
N GLY A 147 1.87 20.83 -2.64
CA GLY A 147 0.85 21.87 -2.48
C GLY A 147 -0.36 21.73 -3.40
N GLU A 148 -0.43 20.73 -4.27
CA GLU A 148 -1.60 20.43 -5.10
C GLU A 148 -2.41 19.27 -4.52
N ALA A 149 -3.74 19.43 -4.39
CA ALA A 149 -4.69 18.41 -3.95
C ALA A 149 -4.99 17.42 -5.09
N VAL A 150 -4.18 16.38 -5.22
CA VAL A 150 -4.18 15.48 -6.37
C VAL A 150 -4.74 14.08 -6.11
N GLU A 151 -5.01 13.75 -4.86
CA GLU A 151 -5.64 12.49 -4.46
C GLU A 151 -6.79 12.77 -3.50
N TYR A 152 -7.95 12.19 -3.75
CA TYR A 152 -9.08 12.19 -2.84
C TYR A 152 -9.45 10.75 -2.48
N GLU A 153 -9.41 10.43 -1.19
CA GLU A 153 -9.71 9.11 -0.64
C GLU A 153 -10.98 9.15 0.17
N VAL A 154 -11.89 8.19 -0.09
CA VAL A 154 -13.02 7.88 0.78
C VAL A 154 -12.88 6.43 1.23
N SER A 155 -12.82 6.21 2.52
CA SER A 155 -12.70 4.88 3.12
C SER A 155 -13.87 4.59 4.06
N TYR A 156 -14.38 3.36 4.00
CA TYR A 156 -15.43 2.85 4.85
C TYR A 156 -14.90 1.68 5.68
N PHE A 157 -15.10 1.73 6.98
CA PHE A 157 -14.66 0.68 7.91
C PHE A 157 -15.84 0.07 8.64
N ASP A 158 -15.92 -1.26 8.66
CA ASP A 158 -16.92 -2.03 9.40
C ASP A 158 -16.73 -1.81 10.91
N ARG A 159 -17.72 -1.17 11.57
CA ARG A 159 -17.63 -0.83 12.99
C ARG A 159 -17.68 -2.02 13.93
N ARG A 160 -18.10 -3.19 13.49
CA ARG A 160 -18.00 -4.44 14.28
C ARG A 160 -16.56 -4.90 14.44
N ILE A 161 -15.67 -4.50 13.51
CA ILE A 161 -14.25 -4.87 13.47
C ILE A 161 -13.40 -3.69 13.94
N VAL A 162 -13.68 -2.50 13.42
CA VAL A 162 -12.97 -1.26 13.75
C VAL A 162 -13.91 -0.41 14.62
N SER A 163 -13.92 -0.69 15.92
CA SER A 163 -14.90 -0.12 16.84
C SER A 163 -14.72 1.38 17.13
N PHE A 164 -13.49 1.90 16.94
CA PHE A 164 -13.19 3.29 17.25
C PHE A 164 -12.19 3.88 16.24
N ILE A 165 -12.55 5.02 15.67
CA ILE A 165 -11.66 5.91 14.93
C ILE A 165 -12.02 7.34 15.30
N ASN A 166 -11.03 8.13 15.70
CA ASN A 166 -11.16 9.56 15.94
C ASN A 166 -10.38 10.36 14.87
N ARG A 167 -10.45 11.69 14.96
CA ARG A 167 -9.74 12.60 14.07
C ARG A 167 -8.24 12.32 14.03
N GLU A 168 -7.61 12.15 15.18
CA GLU A 168 -6.17 11.93 15.30
C GLU A 168 -5.72 10.66 14.57
N ILE A 169 -6.44 9.55 14.75
CA ILE A 169 -6.18 8.28 14.04
C ILE A 169 -6.38 8.45 12.53
N ALA A 170 -7.45 9.18 12.12
CA ALA A 170 -7.79 9.38 10.72
C ALA A 170 -6.79 10.30 9.97
N GLU A 171 -6.16 11.24 10.65
CA GLU A 171 -5.13 12.12 10.11
C GLU A 171 -3.75 11.46 10.01
N GLN A 172 -3.54 10.37 10.77
CA GLN A 172 -2.32 9.57 10.76
C GLN A 172 -2.45 8.32 9.87
N SER A 173 -1.64 7.30 10.13
CA SER A 173 -1.72 6.02 9.45
C SER A 173 -2.78 5.13 10.08
N ILE A 174 -3.98 5.06 9.48
CA ILE A 174 -5.06 4.19 9.96
C ILE A 174 -4.60 2.73 10.02
N TYR A 175 -3.87 2.23 9.03
CA TYR A 175 -3.38 0.85 9.02
C TYR A 175 -2.39 0.57 10.16
N HIS A 176 -1.55 1.55 10.52
CA HIS A 176 -0.70 1.40 11.70
C HIS A 176 -1.53 1.19 12.97
N TYR A 177 -2.57 1.99 13.17
CA TYR A 177 -3.53 1.82 14.27
C TYR A 177 -4.21 0.44 14.25
N LEU A 178 -4.73 0.02 13.07
CA LEU A 178 -5.41 -1.27 12.92
C LEU A 178 -4.50 -2.46 13.24
N GLU A 179 -3.25 -2.42 12.79
CA GLU A 179 -2.31 -3.53 12.98
C GLU A 179 -1.62 -3.51 14.35
N LYS A 180 -1.22 -2.34 14.84
CA LYS A 180 -0.45 -2.23 16.09
C LYS A 180 -1.29 -2.12 17.34
N GLU A 181 -2.41 -1.39 17.28
CA GLU A 181 -3.26 -1.18 18.46
C GLU A 181 -4.43 -2.16 18.52
N LEU A 182 -5.09 -2.42 17.39
CA LEU A 182 -6.18 -3.38 17.33
C LEU A 182 -5.72 -4.82 17.05
N GLY A 183 -4.46 -5.03 16.67
CA GLY A 183 -3.89 -6.35 16.39
C GLY A 183 -4.51 -7.07 15.18
N LEU A 184 -5.14 -6.31 14.27
CA LEU A 184 -5.77 -6.88 13.08
C LEU A 184 -4.70 -7.41 12.11
N LYS A 185 -4.95 -8.57 11.52
CA LYS A 185 -4.07 -9.18 10.53
C LYS A 185 -4.66 -8.93 9.15
N ILE A 186 -4.20 -7.88 8.48
CA ILE A 186 -4.60 -7.54 7.11
C ILE A 186 -3.95 -8.54 6.16
N SER A 187 -4.73 -9.11 5.24
CA SER A 187 -4.28 -10.15 4.33
C SER A 187 -4.06 -9.63 2.91
N HIS A 188 -5.12 -9.25 2.25
CA HIS A 188 -5.09 -8.83 0.84
C HIS A 188 -6.18 -7.80 0.55
N SER A 189 -6.07 -7.17 -0.60
CA SER A 189 -7.09 -6.25 -1.13
C SER A 189 -7.40 -6.62 -2.57
N GLN A 190 -8.68 -6.73 -2.88
CA GLN A 190 -9.15 -6.78 -4.25
C GLN A 190 -9.31 -5.36 -4.76
N ARG A 191 -8.76 -5.04 -5.91
CA ARG A 191 -8.76 -3.69 -6.49
C ARG A 191 -9.40 -3.69 -7.87
N GLU A 192 -10.16 -2.65 -8.13
CA GLU A 192 -10.67 -2.30 -9.45
C GLU A 192 -10.19 -0.90 -9.82
N ILE A 193 -9.68 -0.73 -11.04
CA ILE A 193 -9.18 0.54 -11.55
C ILE A 193 -10.07 0.95 -12.71
N VAL A 194 -10.71 2.11 -12.56
CA VAL A 194 -11.60 2.65 -13.59
C VAL A 194 -11.26 4.11 -13.90
N PHE A 195 -11.49 4.49 -15.15
CA PHE A 195 -11.41 5.87 -15.61
C PHE A 195 -12.84 6.38 -15.72
N ARG A 196 -13.16 7.44 -15.00
CA ARG A 196 -14.51 8.02 -15.01
C ARG A 196 -14.49 9.53 -14.88
N TYR A 197 -15.57 10.17 -15.24
CA TYR A 197 -15.73 11.60 -14.97
C TYR A 197 -15.67 11.84 -13.45
N ALA A 198 -15.04 12.97 -13.08
CA ALA A 198 -15.02 13.42 -11.71
C ALA A 198 -16.45 13.77 -11.24
N ASN A 199 -16.81 13.32 -10.04
CA ASN A 199 -18.05 13.70 -9.40
C ASN A 199 -17.95 15.11 -8.76
N GLU A 200 -19.04 15.64 -8.23
CA GLU A 200 -19.05 16.98 -7.64
C GLU A 200 -18.17 17.11 -6.39
N GLU A 201 -18.08 16.04 -5.57
CA GLU A 201 -17.22 16.04 -4.38
C GLU A 201 -15.74 16.13 -4.79
N GLU A 202 -15.33 15.39 -5.81
CA GLU A 202 -13.96 15.41 -6.35
C GLU A 202 -13.63 16.76 -7.01
N LYS A 203 -14.54 17.31 -7.81
CA LYS A 203 -14.36 18.62 -8.44
C LYS A 203 -14.18 19.75 -7.42
N ASN A 204 -14.90 19.65 -6.29
CA ASN A 204 -14.82 20.66 -5.23
C ASN A 204 -13.63 20.48 -4.29
N THR A 205 -12.98 19.30 -4.34
CA THR A 205 -12.00 18.89 -3.34
C THR A 205 -10.59 18.78 -3.91
N MET A 206 -10.47 18.46 -5.21
CA MET A 206 -9.19 18.22 -5.89
C MET A 206 -8.82 19.36 -6.83
N ASP A 207 -7.53 19.59 -6.98
CA ASP A 207 -6.98 20.49 -8.02
C ASP A 207 -6.92 19.73 -9.35
N LEU A 208 -8.07 19.59 -10.01
CA LEU A 208 -8.17 18.82 -11.25
C LEU A 208 -7.62 19.56 -12.49
N ASN A 209 -7.40 20.90 -12.38
CA ASN A 209 -6.92 21.74 -13.48
C ASN A 209 -7.80 21.56 -14.76
N GLU A 210 -7.19 21.21 -15.90
CA GLU A 210 -7.91 20.96 -17.14
C GLU A 210 -8.59 19.56 -17.21
N TYR A 211 -8.34 18.68 -16.24
CA TYR A 211 -8.92 17.34 -16.24
C TYR A 211 -10.36 17.35 -15.75
N ASN A 212 -11.24 16.71 -16.51
CA ASN A 212 -12.63 16.46 -16.09
C ASN A 212 -12.87 15.00 -15.67
N MET A 213 -11.81 14.18 -15.68
CA MET A 213 -11.82 12.77 -15.34
C MET A 213 -10.82 12.48 -14.22
N VAL A 214 -11.05 11.40 -13.51
CA VAL A 214 -10.15 10.84 -12.51
C VAL A 214 -9.82 9.39 -12.82
N VAL A 215 -8.67 8.94 -12.35
CA VAL A 215 -8.35 7.52 -12.24
C VAL A 215 -8.79 7.07 -10.86
N ASN A 216 -9.83 6.25 -10.81
CA ASN A 216 -10.39 5.78 -9.55
C ASN A 216 -9.95 4.35 -9.25
N VAL A 217 -9.45 4.12 -8.05
CA VAL A 217 -9.08 2.80 -7.53
C VAL A 217 -10.02 2.44 -6.39
N ALA A 218 -11.01 1.61 -6.68
CA ALA A 218 -11.87 1.01 -5.68
C ALA A 218 -11.21 -0.24 -5.10
N SER A 219 -11.31 -0.45 -3.80
CA SER A 219 -10.67 -1.57 -3.13
C SER A 219 -11.50 -2.13 -1.99
N THR A 220 -11.61 -3.46 -1.93
CA THR A 220 -12.13 -4.17 -0.76
C THR A 220 -10.97 -4.88 -0.08
N THR A 221 -10.75 -4.60 1.21
CA THR A 221 -9.62 -5.16 1.98
C THR A 221 -10.13 -6.17 3.00
N TYR A 222 -9.40 -7.28 3.10
CA TYR A 222 -9.76 -8.46 3.86
C TYR A 222 -8.75 -8.75 4.97
N LEU A 223 -9.26 -9.26 6.09
CA LEU A 223 -8.45 -9.84 7.16
C LEU A 223 -7.97 -11.26 6.78
N SER A 224 -7.03 -11.78 7.56
CA SER A 224 -6.47 -13.13 7.36
C SER A 224 -7.49 -14.27 7.59
N ASP A 225 -8.63 -13.98 8.22
CA ASP A 225 -9.76 -14.90 8.39
C ASP A 225 -10.79 -14.84 7.24
N GLY A 226 -10.51 -14.01 6.22
CA GLY A 226 -11.33 -13.87 5.02
C GLY A 226 -12.44 -12.84 5.13
N ARG A 227 -12.65 -12.20 6.27
CA ARG A 227 -13.69 -11.17 6.42
C ARG A 227 -13.27 -9.86 5.75
N PRO A 228 -14.12 -9.21 4.94
CA PRO A 228 -13.91 -7.84 4.52
C PRO A 228 -14.06 -6.92 5.74
N PHE A 229 -13.20 -5.90 5.87
CA PHE A 229 -13.29 -4.95 6.97
C PHE A 229 -13.22 -3.49 6.49
N GLN A 230 -12.74 -3.28 5.27
CA GLN A 230 -12.65 -1.96 4.66
C GLN A 230 -13.07 -2.02 3.19
N TYR A 231 -13.85 -1.03 2.77
CA TYR A 231 -14.01 -0.63 1.39
C TYR A 231 -13.42 0.77 1.22
N GLY A 232 -12.66 0.99 0.17
CA GLY A 232 -12.05 2.29 -0.11
C GLY A 232 -12.13 2.65 -1.58
N SER A 233 -12.20 3.94 -1.86
CA SER A 233 -12.16 4.52 -3.19
C SER A 233 -11.17 5.67 -3.18
N ILE A 234 -10.13 5.59 -3.99
CA ILE A 234 -9.13 6.65 -4.14
C ILE A 234 -9.20 7.17 -5.56
N SER A 235 -9.43 8.46 -5.68
CA SER A 235 -9.44 9.17 -6.96
C SER A 235 -8.16 9.97 -7.13
N TYR A 236 -7.51 9.77 -8.26
CA TYR A 236 -6.26 10.43 -8.61
C TYR A 236 -6.45 11.35 -9.80
N ARG A 237 -5.78 12.50 -9.78
CA ARG A 237 -5.63 13.28 -10.99
C ARG A 237 -4.81 12.48 -12.02
N PRO A 238 -5.21 12.41 -13.29
CA PRO A 238 -4.63 11.47 -14.26
C PRO A 238 -3.11 11.60 -14.48
N ASP A 239 -2.56 12.81 -14.37
CA ASP A 239 -1.13 13.09 -14.54
C ASP A 239 -0.26 12.70 -13.31
N LYS A 240 -0.91 12.34 -12.20
CA LYS A 240 -0.21 12.04 -10.93
C LYS A 240 -0.18 10.56 -10.58
N ILE A 241 -0.66 9.69 -11.47
CA ILE A 241 -0.66 8.24 -11.24
C ILE A 241 -0.25 7.47 -12.48
N ALA A 242 0.54 6.44 -12.27
CA ALA A 242 0.83 5.42 -13.24
C ALA A 242 0.80 4.04 -12.57
N PHE A 243 0.21 3.06 -13.24
CA PHE A 243 0.23 1.68 -12.80
C PHE A 243 1.20 0.88 -13.64
N THR A 244 2.09 0.15 -12.98
CA THR A 244 3.05 -0.73 -13.64
C THR A 244 2.81 -2.16 -13.21
N SER A 245 2.69 -3.06 -14.16
CA SER A 245 2.64 -4.50 -13.92
C SER A 245 3.50 -5.22 -14.93
N ILE A 246 3.99 -6.41 -14.57
CA ILE A 246 4.75 -7.27 -15.49
C ILE A 246 3.84 -8.38 -15.99
N ALA A 247 3.59 -8.40 -17.29
CA ALA A 247 2.92 -9.51 -17.95
C ALA A 247 3.96 -10.59 -18.30
N LYS A 248 3.76 -11.82 -17.82
CA LYS A 248 4.61 -12.98 -18.18
C LYS A 248 3.88 -13.87 -19.16
N ARG A 249 4.60 -14.32 -20.19
CA ARG A 249 4.10 -15.37 -21.07
C ARG A 249 4.46 -16.72 -20.47
N HIS A 250 3.44 -17.50 -20.12
CA HIS A 250 3.63 -18.92 -19.80
C HIS A 250 3.69 -19.69 -21.14
N ALA A 251 4.83 -20.36 -21.40
CA ALA A 251 4.88 -21.32 -22.50
C ALA A 251 3.94 -22.49 -22.16
N SER A 252 3.02 -22.78 -23.07
CA SER A 252 2.14 -23.94 -23.03
C SER A 252 2.93 -25.21 -23.27
#